data_6a62243acf3a25452b82ec0384f41db2
#
_entry.id   6a62243acf3a25452b82ec0384f41db2
#
_cell.length_a   1.000
_cell.length_b   1.000
_cell.length_c   1.000
_cell.angle_alpha   90.00
_cell.angle_beta   90.00
_cell.angle_gamma   90.00
#
_symmetry.space_group_name_H-M   'P 1'
#
loop_
_entity.id
_entity.type
_entity.pdbx_description
1 polymer ?
#
loop_
_entity_poly.entity_id
_entity_poly.type
_entity_poly.pdbx_seq_one_letter_code
_entity_poly.pdbx_strand_id
1 'polypeptide(L)'
;MSLGRRRFLESSVAGALACWLEVPRLAQAKDGAQLIRRTERPLNYESVRSTFTTRLTPVDRFYLRNHFDIPQVDAAQWRLKIHGLVEKELALSLADLERMPQFTVEAVLQCAGNGRGLFTPPVPGVQWRYGAMGSAEWTGVRFKDVLALARPKSDAAFVQLQGAERPTMTTTPQFIRALPVAKAIHPDTLLALRMNGKPLAPNRGKPARMVVSGWVGDDWVRALEDVQLRADEPKEFYYDPAYRFPVTPGAPGAAIPADQMKPMTKLNVKSIIGSLSDGDTLRAGTRQLAGVAFSGEAGIERVELSFDGGKSWTPATLDGPPTPYGFRVFRHAWKAAPGKYQLACRATDSNGATQPETAVWNPGGYLYNAVEQLRVEVRS
;
A
#
# COMPACT_ATOMS: atom_id res chain seq x y z
N MET A 1 38.60 17.83 -28.96
CA MET A 1 37.23 17.53 -29.35
C MET A 1 36.51 16.89 -28.15
N SER A 2 35.98 17.67 -27.22
CA SER A 2 35.24 17.16 -26.08
C SER A 2 34.51 18.32 -25.37
N LEU A 3 33.48 18.87 -25.99
CA LEU A 3 32.67 19.96 -25.40
C LEU A 3 31.16 19.82 -25.69
N GLY A 4 30.71 18.72 -26.27
CA GLY A 4 29.33 18.56 -26.74
C GLY A 4 28.36 17.78 -25.82
N ARG A 5 28.84 17.05 -24.79
CA ARG A 5 27.97 16.16 -23.99
C ARG A 5 27.46 16.72 -22.66
N ARG A 6 28.06 17.76 -22.12
CA ARG A 6 27.63 18.36 -20.84
C ARG A 6 26.46 19.33 -20.95
N ARG A 7 26.24 19.98 -22.07
CA ARG A 7 25.14 20.95 -22.27
C ARG A 7 23.75 20.32 -22.55
N PHE A 8 23.71 19.05 -22.96
CA PHE A 8 22.43 18.39 -23.26
C PHE A 8 21.69 17.86 -22.02
N LEU A 9 22.39 17.63 -20.92
CA LEU A 9 21.80 17.14 -19.67
C LEU A 9 21.23 18.27 -18.79
N GLU A 10 21.76 19.49 -18.88
CA GLU A 10 21.27 20.63 -18.10
C GLU A 10 19.98 21.25 -18.65
N SER A 11 19.72 21.14 -19.96
CA SER A 11 18.49 21.67 -20.59
C SER A 11 17.28 20.76 -20.42
N SER A 12 17.46 19.47 -20.12
CA SER A 12 16.36 18.51 -19.99
C SER A 12 15.75 18.49 -18.58
N VAL A 13 16.47 18.99 -17.57
CA VAL A 13 16.01 19.02 -16.19
C VAL A 13 15.17 20.28 -15.89
N ALA A 14 15.46 21.39 -16.56
CA ALA A 14 14.73 22.65 -16.35
C ALA A 14 13.32 22.65 -16.98
N GLY A 15 13.11 21.90 -18.09
CA GLY A 15 11.81 21.81 -18.77
C GLY A 15 10.77 20.93 -18.06
N ALA A 16 11.24 19.97 -17.25
CA ALA A 16 10.35 19.05 -16.54
C ALA A 16 9.80 19.60 -15.19
N LEU A 17 10.42 20.63 -14.66
CA LEU A 17 10.03 21.22 -13.35
C LEU A 17 8.89 22.26 -13.43
N ALA A 18 8.61 22.83 -14.59
CA ALA A 18 7.62 23.90 -14.74
C ALA A 18 6.15 23.42 -14.86
N CYS A 19 5.91 22.14 -15.16
CA CYS A 19 4.55 21.59 -15.34
C CYS A 19 3.89 21.01 -14.09
N TRP A 20 4.53 21.03 -12.91
CA TRP A 20 4.04 20.30 -11.74
C TRP A 20 3.65 21.19 -10.54
N LEU A 21 3.65 22.52 -10.71
CA LEU A 21 3.39 23.47 -9.61
C LEU A 21 1.92 23.91 -9.46
N GLU A 22 1.00 23.47 -10.31
CA GLU A 22 -0.41 23.59 -9.98
C GLU A 22 -0.83 22.43 -9.07
N VAL A 23 -0.72 22.63 -7.76
CA VAL A 23 -1.42 21.80 -6.76
C VAL A 23 -2.92 22.08 -6.94
N PRO A 24 -3.72 21.19 -7.55
CA PRO A 24 -5.16 21.42 -7.64
C PRO A 24 -5.68 21.54 -6.21
N ARG A 25 -6.42 22.63 -5.92
CA ARG A 25 -7.21 22.71 -4.69
C ARG A 25 -8.00 21.41 -4.59
N LEU A 26 -7.72 20.65 -3.53
CA LEU A 26 -8.29 19.33 -3.27
C LEU A 26 -9.81 19.46 -3.33
N ALA A 27 -10.41 18.86 -4.35
CA ALA A 27 -11.84 18.66 -4.38
C ALA A 27 -12.18 17.75 -3.19
N GLN A 28 -12.89 18.29 -2.20
CA GLN A 28 -13.55 17.48 -1.19
C GLN A 28 -14.45 16.49 -1.94
N ALA A 29 -14.46 15.23 -1.48
CA ALA A 29 -15.37 14.24 -2.04
C ALA A 29 -16.80 14.82 -1.95
N LYS A 30 -17.49 14.92 -3.10
CA LYS A 30 -18.92 15.29 -3.12
C LYS A 30 -19.66 14.24 -2.28
N ASP A 31 -20.66 14.68 -1.54
CA ASP A 31 -21.55 13.77 -0.80
C ASP A 31 -22.02 12.65 -1.74
N GLY A 32 -21.80 11.39 -1.32
CA GLY A 32 -22.11 10.19 -2.11
C GLY A 32 -20.94 9.60 -2.92
N ALA A 33 -19.79 10.29 -3.07
CA ALA A 33 -18.62 9.69 -3.72
C ALA A 33 -18.03 8.56 -2.86
N GLN A 34 -17.84 7.39 -3.47
CA GLN A 34 -17.26 6.22 -2.78
C GLN A 34 -15.73 6.18 -2.88
N LEU A 35 -15.15 6.85 -3.90
CA LEU A 35 -13.73 6.94 -4.19
C LEU A 35 -13.34 8.35 -4.62
N ILE A 36 -12.11 8.76 -4.31
CA ILE A 36 -11.54 10.05 -4.69
C ILE A 36 -10.54 9.83 -5.82
N ARG A 37 -10.77 10.41 -7.00
CA ARG A 37 -9.84 10.32 -8.12
C ARG A 37 -8.58 11.14 -7.83
N ARG A 38 -7.40 10.54 -8.01
CA ARG A 38 -6.09 11.16 -7.84
C ARG A 38 -5.38 11.44 -9.17
N THR A 39 -5.53 10.54 -10.15
CA THR A 39 -5.01 10.74 -11.52
C THR A 39 -5.98 10.14 -12.55
N GLU A 40 -5.90 10.63 -13.78
CA GLU A 40 -6.70 10.12 -14.90
C GLU A 40 -5.95 9.05 -15.70
N ARG A 41 -4.65 9.25 -15.92
CA ARG A 41 -3.79 8.34 -16.69
C ARG A 41 -2.42 8.23 -16.02
N PRO A 42 -2.08 7.06 -15.49
CA PRO A 42 -2.98 5.92 -15.26
C PRO A 42 -4.05 6.26 -14.22
N LEU A 43 -5.19 5.57 -14.30
CA LEU A 43 -6.34 5.80 -13.43
C LEU A 43 -6.04 5.36 -11.99
N ASN A 44 -6.08 6.32 -11.04
CA ASN A 44 -5.83 6.05 -9.63
C ASN A 44 -6.92 6.66 -8.76
N TYR A 45 -7.46 5.87 -7.82
CA TYR A 45 -8.49 6.28 -6.87
C TYR A 45 -8.10 5.95 -5.44
N GLU A 46 -8.43 6.83 -4.53
CA GLU A 46 -8.28 6.70 -3.09
C GLU A 46 -9.64 6.43 -2.43
N SER A 47 -9.68 5.53 -1.45
CA SER A 47 -10.88 5.29 -0.63
C SER A 47 -11.25 6.56 0.15
N VAL A 48 -12.55 6.82 0.30
CA VAL A 48 -13.03 7.89 1.19
C VAL A 48 -12.82 7.50 2.65
N ARG A 49 -12.62 8.49 3.51
CA ARG A 49 -12.31 8.29 4.93
C ARG A 49 -13.35 7.44 5.67
N SER A 50 -14.63 7.64 5.40
CA SER A 50 -15.72 6.89 6.05
C SER A 50 -15.66 5.37 5.81
N THR A 51 -14.86 4.91 4.85
CA THR A 51 -14.58 3.49 4.60
C THR A 51 -13.81 2.85 5.77
N PHE A 52 -13.04 3.65 6.53
CA PHE A 52 -12.15 3.16 7.58
C PHE A 52 -12.83 3.12 8.96
N THR A 53 -14.00 2.48 9.02
CA THR A 53 -14.78 2.24 10.25
C THR A 53 -15.18 0.78 10.39
N THR A 54 -14.76 -0.06 9.43
CA THR A 54 -15.09 -1.49 9.37
C THR A 54 -13.84 -2.34 9.12
N ARG A 55 -13.88 -3.60 9.52
CA ARG A 55 -12.78 -4.55 9.40
C ARG A 55 -12.40 -4.83 7.94
N LEU A 56 -13.40 -5.07 7.10
CA LEU A 56 -13.19 -5.32 5.67
C LEU A 56 -13.66 -4.12 4.84
N THR A 57 -12.86 -3.75 3.88
CA THR A 57 -13.18 -2.71 2.90
C THR A 57 -14.01 -3.31 1.78
N PRO A 58 -15.23 -2.79 1.49
CA PRO A 58 -16.01 -3.21 0.34
C PRO A 58 -15.21 -3.07 -0.98
N VAL A 59 -15.37 -4.02 -1.89
CA VAL A 59 -14.57 -4.07 -3.15
C VAL A 59 -14.76 -2.82 -4.00
N ASP A 60 -15.96 -2.24 -4.02
CA ASP A 60 -16.32 -1.02 -4.75
C ASP A 60 -15.79 0.27 -4.09
N ARG A 61 -15.42 0.20 -2.80
CA ARG A 61 -14.81 1.30 -2.04
C ARG A 61 -13.32 1.13 -1.82
N PHE A 62 -12.73 0.07 -2.34
CA PHE A 62 -11.31 -0.22 -2.20
C PHE A 62 -10.51 0.64 -3.16
N TYR A 63 -9.42 1.26 -2.70
CA TYR A 63 -8.57 2.10 -3.53
C TYR A 63 -8.06 1.38 -4.78
N LEU A 64 -7.68 2.14 -5.79
CA LEU A 64 -7.13 1.63 -7.04
C LEU A 64 -5.81 2.33 -7.35
N ARG A 65 -4.75 1.54 -7.54
CA ARG A 65 -3.43 2.02 -7.95
C ARG A 65 -2.98 1.29 -9.22
N ASN A 66 -2.69 2.05 -10.25
CA ASN A 66 -2.17 1.56 -11.52
C ASN A 66 -0.87 2.27 -11.89
N HIS A 67 0.15 1.53 -12.37
CA HIS A 67 1.33 2.10 -13.02
C HIS A 67 1.06 2.35 -14.50
N PHE A 68 0.31 1.44 -15.12
CA PHE A 68 -0.10 1.44 -16.51
C PHE A 68 -1.61 1.21 -16.64
N ASP A 69 -2.12 1.04 -17.84
CA ASP A 69 -3.51 0.70 -18.06
C ASP A 69 -3.85 -0.68 -17.47
N ILE A 70 -5.13 -0.87 -17.11
CA ILE A 70 -5.60 -2.14 -16.56
C ILE A 70 -5.60 -3.18 -17.69
N PRO A 71 -4.82 -4.28 -17.57
CA PRO A 71 -4.74 -5.27 -18.63
C PRO A 71 -6.06 -6.03 -18.77
N GLN A 72 -6.42 -6.31 -20.03
CA GLN A 72 -7.54 -7.19 -20.35
C GLN A 72 -6.97 -8.59 -20.52
N VAL A 73 -7.07 -9.42 -19.48
CA VAL A 73 -6.53 -10.77 -19.47
C VAL A 73 -7.66 -11.78 -19.72
N ASP A 74 -7.53 -12.54 -20.79
CA ASP A 74 -8.37 -13.71 -21.02
C ASP A 74 -7.92 -14.85 -20.10
N ALA A 75 -8.75 -15.17 -19.11
CA ALA A 75 -8.44 -16.20 -18.12
C ALA A 75 -8.27 -17.61 -18.73
N ALA A 76 -8.89 -17.89 -19.86
CA ALA A 76 -8.77 -19.19 -20.54
C ALA A 76 -7.39 -19.37 -21.20
N GLN A 77 -6.85 -18.28 -21.74
CA GLN A 77 -5.53 -18.26 -22.38
C GLN A 77 -4.40 -17.97 -21.40
N TRP A 78 -4.70 -17.37 -20.24
CA TRP A 78 -3.71 -16.99 -19.26
C TRP A 78 -2.91 -18.19 -18.73
N ARG A 79 -1.61 -18.00 -18.59
CA ARG A 79 -0.70 -18.98 -17.98
C ARG A 79 0.24 -18.26 -17.01
N LEU A 80 0.43 -18.85 -15.83
CA LEU A 80 1.47 -18.49 -14.92
C LEU A 80 2.75 -19.25 -15.27
N LYS A 81 3.75 -18.56 -15.78
CA LYS A 81 5.06 -19.13 -16.07
C LYS A 81 5.92 -19.09 -14.83
N ILE A 82 6.62 -20.19 -14.54
CA ILE A 82 7.61 -20.28 -13.46
C ILE A 82 8.88 -20.87 -14.07
N HIS A 83 9.99 -20.13 -13.97
CA HIS A 83 11.25 -20.50 -14.62
C HIS A 83 12.49 -19.96 -13.87
N GLY A 84 13.67 -20.07 -14.47
CA GLY A 84 14.95 -19.62 -13.92
C GLY A 84 15.61 -20.69 -13.06
N LEU A 85 15.97 -20.40 -11.81
CA LEU A 85 16.63 -21.36 -10.90
C LEU A 85 15.62 -22.38 -10.34
N VAL A 86 15.06 -23.19 -11.23
CA VAL A 86 14.15 -24.31 -10.96
C VAL A 86 14.64 -25.58 -11.64
N GLU A 87 14.25 -26.75 -11.14
CA GLU A 87 14.48 -28.03 -11.83
C GLU A 87 13.46 -28.27 -12.94
N LYS A 88 12.23 -27.72 -12.79
CA LYS A 88 11.13 -27.90 -13.73
C LYS A 88 10.45 -26.57 -14.00
N GLU A 89 10.52 -26.07 -15.22
CA GLU A 89 9.74 -24.92 -15.65
C GLU A 89 8.25 -25.31 -15.76
N LEU A 90 7.38 -24.36 -15.42
CA LEU A 90 5.94 -24.56 -15.38
C LEU A 90 5.20 -23.51 -16.18
N ALA A 91 4.03 -23.89 -16.69
CA ALA A 91 3.04 -22.99 -17.29
C ALA A 91 1.64 -23.40 -16.78
N LEU A 92 1.27 -22.90 -15.60
CA LEU A 92 0.03 -23.27 -14.91
C LEU A 92 -1.16 -22.45 -15.45
N SER A 93 -2.27 -23.10 -15.70
CA SER A 93 -3.55 -22.45 -16.00
C SER A 93 -4.28 -22.03 -14.73
N LEU A 94 -5.29 -21.18 -14.85
CA LEU A 94 -6.18 -20.84 -13.74
C LEU A 94 -6.83 -22.09 -13.13
N ALA A 95 -7.29 -23.04 -13.98
CA ALA A 95 -7.88 -24.30 -13.53
C ALA A 95 -6.89 -25.18 -12.74
N ASP A 96 -5.59 -25.13 -13.04
CA ASP A 96 -4.58 -25.83 -12.24
C ASP A 96 -4.51 -25.25 -10.83
N LEU A 97 -4.52 -23.92 -10.71
CA LEU A 97 -4.51 -23.23 -9.41
C LEU A 97 -5.81 -23.45 -8.62
N GLU A 98 -6.96 -23.49 -9.29
CA GLU A 98 -8.27 -23.71 -8.63
C GLU A 98 -8.39 -25.12 -8.05
N ARG A 99 -7.68 -26.11 -8.61
CA ARG A 99 -7.63 -27.49 -8.08
C ARG A 99 -6.71 -27.66 -6.87
N MET A 100 -5.78 -26.72 -6.63
CA MET A 100 -4.90 -26.77 -5.46
C MET A 100 -5.65 -26.38 -4.17
N PRO A 101 -5.18 -26.77 -2.99
CA PRO A 101 -5.75 -26.34 -1.71
C PRO A 101 -5.84 -24.80 -1.61
N GLN A 102 -7.03 -24.30 -1.26
CA GLN A 102 -7.31 -22.87 -1.14
C GLN A 102 -7.20 -22.42 0.32
N PHE A 103 -6.56 -21.27 0.54
CA PHE A 103 -6.37 -20.66 1.84
C PHE A 103 -6.87 -19.22 1.82
N THR A 104 -7.35 -18.74 2.96
CA THR A 104 -7.80 -17.35 3.11
C THR A 104 -6.98 -16.65 4.16
N VAL A 105 -6.53 -15.44 3.82
CA VAL A 105 -5.82 -14.53 4.73
C VAL A 105 -6.54 -13.18 4.69
N GLU A 106 -6.78 -12.59 5.85
CA GLU A 106 -7.18 -11.20 5.96
C GLU A 106 -5.94 -10.31 6.05
N ALA A 107 -5.78 -9.41 5.10
CA ALA A 107 -4.61 -8.55 5.09
C ALA A 107 -4.89 -7.17 4.48
N VAL A 108 -4.18 -6.18 5.01
CA VAL A 108 -4.16 -4.81 4.49
C VAL A 108 -3.27 -4.75 3.26
N LEU A 109 -3.85 -4.29 2.17
CA LEU A 109 -3.12 -3.82 1.00
C LEU A 109 -3.02 -2.29 1.09
N GLN A 110 -1.79 -1.77 1.25
CA GLN A 110 -1.52 -0.34 1.26
C GLN A 110 -0.46 0.02 0.21
N CYS A 111 -0.72 1.05 -0.61
CA CYS A 111 0.29 1.61 -1.49
C CYS A 111 1.45 2.17 -0.67
N ALA A 112 2.69 1.89 -1.05
CA ALA A 112 3.88 2.43 -0.40
C ALA A 112 3.84 3.97 -0.27
N GLY A 113 3.26 4.65 -1.27
CA GLY A 113 3.10 6.10 -1.29
C GLY A 113 1.86 6.62 -0.54
N ASN A 114 1.11 5.82 0.20
CA ASN A 114 -0.03 6.31 0.98
C ASN A 114 0.42 7.36 2.00
N GLY A 115 -0.10 8.60 1.89
CA GLY A 115 0.36 9.75 2.67
C GLY A 115 1.41 10.62 1.96
N ARG A 116 1.80 10.34 0.70
CA ARG A 116 2.81 11.13 -0.03
C ARG A 116 2.47 12.62 -0.10
N GLY A 117 1.20 12.97 -0.30
CA GLY A 117 0.74 14.36 -0.33
C GLY A 117 0.74 15.08 1.02
N LEU A 118 1.29 14.46 2.07
CA LEU A 118 1.39 15.01 3.42
C LEU A 118 2.86 15.32 3.80
N PHE A 119 3.83 14.93 2.98
CA PHE A 119 5.24 15.25 3.24
C PHE A 119 5.54 16.73 2.97
N THR A 120 6.40 17.29 3.81
CA THR A 120 6.97 18.62 3.65
C THR A 120 8.49 18.50 3.80
N PRO A 121 9.28 18.92 2.80
CA PRO A 121 8.87 19.40 1.47
C PRO A 121 8.13 18.33 0.65
N PRO A 122 7.33 18.73 -0.36
CA PRO A 122 6.54 17.81 -1.18
C PRO A 122 7.44 16.90 -2.01
N VAL A 123 6.93 15.69 -2.30
CA VAL A 123 7.65 14.66 -3.05
C VAL A 123 6.86 14.31 -4.33
N PRO A 124 7.51 14.14 -5.50
CA PRO A 124 6.85 13.76 -6.75
C PRO A 124 6.09 12.42 -6.68
N GLY A 125 5.11 12.23 -7.56
CA GLY A 125 4.29 11.03 -7.69
C GLY A 125 2.83 11.27 -7.34
N VAL A 126 2.02 10.20 -7.31
CA VAL A 126 0.59 10.32 -6.99
C VAL A 126 0.41 10.85 -5.57
N GLN A 127 -0.27 11.98 -5.43
CA GLN A 127 -0.46 12.71 -4.19
C GLN A 127 -1.59 12.08 -3.33
N TRP A 128 -1.34 10.85 -2.88
CA TRP A 128 -2.21 10.16 -1.94
C TRP A 128 -2.28 10.91 -0.61
N ARG A 129 -3.47 10.94 -0.01
CA ARG A 129 -3.61 11.38 1.39
C ARG A 129 -3.62 10.16 2.31
N TYR A 130 -4.78 9.71 2.76
CA TYR A 130 -4.87 8.63 3.74
C TYR A 130 -5.51 7.34 3.20
N GLY A 131 -6.15 7.42 2.05
CA GLY A 131 -7.06 6.38 1.57
C GLY A 131 -6.49 5.40 0.56
N ALA A 132 -5.18 5.43 0.25
CA ALA A 132 -4.56 4.43 -0.63
C ALA A 132 -4.26 3.13 0.15
N MET A 133 -5.27 2.62 0.86
CA MET A 133 -5.23 1.39 1.64
C MET A 133 -6.62 0.74 1.73
N GLY A 134 -6.65 -0.53 2.12
CA GLY A 134 -7.87 -1.27 2.44
C GLY A 134 -7.52 -2.65 3.00
N SER A 135 -8.41 -3.22 3.81
CA SER A 135 -8.31 -4.60 4.31
C SER A 135 -9.31 -5.48 3.61
N ALA A 136 -8.91 -6.69 3.22
CA ALA A 136 -9.78 -7.66 2.59
C ALA A 136 -9.40 -9.09 2.97
N GLU A 137 -10.34 -10.00 2.79
CA GLU A 137 -10.08 -11.43 2.75
C GLU A 137 -9.58 -11.80 1.35
N TRP A 138 -8.39 -12.38 1.30
CA TRP A 138 -7.74 -12.84 0.09
C TRP A 138 -7.72 -14.36 0.10
N THR A 139 -8.34 -14.99 -0.90
CA THR A 139 -8.42 -16.44 -1.02
C THR A 139 -7.69 -16.91 -2.26
N GLY A 140 -6.85 -17.93 -2.11
CA GLY A 140 -6.08 -18.52 -3.20
C GLY A 140 -5.14 -19.60 -2.71
N VAL A 141 -4.10 -19.87 -3.47
CA VAL A 141 -3.13 -20.92 -3.21
C VAL A 141 -1.94 -20.34 -2.44
N ARG A 142 -1.40 -21.06 -1.48
CA ARG A 142 -0.12 -20.68 -0.85
C ARG A 142 0.97 -20.66 -1.91
N PHE A 143 1.68 -19.56 -2.01
CA PHE A 143 2.67 -19.40 -3.07
C PHE A 143 3.82 -20.41 -2.94
N LYS A 144 4.16 -20.83 -1.72
CA LYS A 144 5.13 -21.90 -1.47
C LYS A 144 4.73 -23.23 -2.14
N ASP A 145 3.43 -23.56 -2.17
CA ASP A 145 2.94 -24.82 -2.75
C ASP A 145 3.02 -24.78 -4.27
N VAL A 146 2.80 -23.58 -4.85
CA VAL A 146 3.00 -23.32 -6.29
C VAL A 146 4.47 -23.45 -6.67
N LEU A 147 5.37 -22.82 -5.91
CA LEU A 147 6.81 -22.88 -6.15
C LEU A 147 7.36 -24.31 -5.98
N ALA A 148 6.85 -25.07 -5.04
CA ALA A 148 7.28 -26.46 -4.80
C ALA A 148 7.09 -27.36 -6.02
N LEU A 149 6.08 -27.11 -6.88
CA LEU A 149 5.87 -27.84 -8.13
C LEU A 149 7.02 -27.65 -9.13
N ALA A 150 7.69 -26.47 -9.09
CA ALA A 150 8.81 -26.14 -9.95
C ALA A 150 10.15 -26.64 -9.40
N ARG A 151 10.21 -27.06 -8.13
CA ARG A 151 11.42 -27.50 -7.43
C ARG A 151 12.54 -26.45 -7.50
N PRO A 152 12.47 -25.37 -6.70
CA PRO A 152 13.51 -24.36 -6.63
C PRO A 152 14.89 -24.97 -6.35
N LYS A 153 15.91 -24.51 -7.08
CA LYS A 153 17.30 -24.85 -6.81
C LYS A 153 17.80 -24.18 -5.54
N SER A 154 18.79 -24.76 -4.89
CA SER A 154 19.29 -24.29 -3.59
C SER A 154 19.93 -22.91 -3.61
N ASP A 155 20.40 -22.45 -4.77
CA ASP A 155 21.00 -21.13 -5.00
C ASP A 155 19.98 -20.04 -5.35
N ALA A 156 18.69 -20.37 -5.44
CA ALA A 156 17.63 -19.39 -5.61
C ALA A 156 17.46 -18.55 -4.33
N ALA A 157 17.76 -17.26 -4.40
CA ALA A 157 17.64 -16.32 -3.28
C ALA A 157 16.45 -15.37 -3.43
N PHE A 158 16.04 -15.07 -4.68
CA PHE A 158 14.96 -14.14 -5.00
C PHE A 158 13.95 -14.74 -5.97
N VAL A 159 12.71 -14.29 -5.84
CA VAL A 159 11.60 -14.58 -6.74
C VAL A 159 11.17 -13.28 -7.39
N GLN A 160 11.52 -13.09 -8.65
CA GLN A 160 11.11 -11.96 -9.48
C GLN A 160 9.69 -12.19 -9.98
N LEU A 161 8.88 -11.12 -9.98
CA LEU A 161 7.44 -11.14 -10.26
C LEU A 161 7.12 -10.10 -11.32
N GLN A 162 6.40 -10.50 -12.38
CA GLN A 162 5.89 -9.61 -13.42
C GLN A 162 4.42 -9.91 -13.69
N GLY A 163 3.60 -8.87 -13.75
CA GLY A 163 2.19 -8.97 -14.13
C GLY A 163 1.96 -8.74 -15.63
N ALA A 164 0.72 -8.89 -16.05
CA ALA A 164 0.29 -8.66 -17.44
C ALA A 164 0.23 -7.17 -17.83
N GLU A 165 0.47 -6.25 -16.91
CA GLU A 165 0.51 -4.81 -17.19
C GLU A 165 1.70 -4.49 -18.11
N ARG A 166 1.45 -3.62 -19.11
CA ARG A 166 2.50 -3.19 -20.04
C ARG A 166 2.60 -1.66 -20.07
N PRO A 167 3.81 -1.11 -20.13
CA PRO A 167 3.98 0.31 -20.34
C PRO A 167 3.43 0.72 -21.71
N THR A 168 2.85 1.91 -21.78
CA THR A 168 2.31 2.48 -23.03
C THR A 168 3.42 3.02 -23.95
N MET A 169 4.58 3.32 -23.40
CA MET A 169 5.76 3.80 -24.15
C MET A 169 6.92 2.82 -23.98
N THR A 170 7.64 2.55 -25.05
CA THR A 170 8.79 1.63 -25.05
C THR A 170 9.95 2.07 -24.15
N THR A 171 10.05 3.38 -23.86
CA THR A 171 11.06 3.96 -22.96
C THR A 171 10.70 3.83 -21.48
N THR A 172 9.45 3.46 -21.15
CA THR A 172 9.01 3.27 -19.76
C THR A 172 9.37 1.86 -19.31
N PRO A 173 10.08 1.70 -18.18
CA PRO A 173 10.42 0.38 -17.65
C PRO A 173 9.19 -0.47 -17.34
N GLN A 174 9.29 -1.79 -17.54
CA GLN A 174 8.29 -2.76 -17.12
C GLN A 174 8.19 -2.77 -15.58
N PHE A 175 6.95 -2.94 -15.05
CA PHE A 175 6.75 -3.07 -13.61
C PHE A 175 7.14 -4.47 -13.15
N ILE A 176 8.32 -4.58 -12.59
CA ILE A 176 8.91 -5.80 -12.07
C ILE A 176 9.23 -5.61 -10.59
N ARG A 177 8.86 -6.58 -9.77
CA ARG A 177 9.15 -6.63 -8.33
C ARG A 177 9.85 -7.94 -8.00
N ALA A 178 10.40 -8.03 -6.79
CA ALA A 178 10.95 -9.29 -6.31
C ALA A 178 10.77 -9.45 -4.80
N LEU A 179 10.71 -10.70 -4.38
CA LEU A 179 10.69 -11.11 -2.97
C LEU A 179 11.91 -11.97 -2.68
N PRO A 180 12.53 -11.85 -1.51
CA PRO A 180 13.40 -12.92 -1.02
C PRO A 180 12.62 -14.23 -0.98
N VAL A 181 13.26 -15.36 -1.34
CA VAL A 181 12.63 -16.69 -1.32
C VAL A 181 12.00 -16.98 0.04
N ALA A 182 12.64 -16.60 1.14
CA ALA A 182 12.10 -16.78 2.49
C ALA A 182 10.72 -16.13 2.68
N LYS A 183 10.46 -14.94 2.07
CA LYS A 183 9.14 -14.29 2.09
C LYS A 183 8.19 -14.93 1.11
N ALA A 184 8.66 -15.32 -0.07
CA ALA A 184 7.84 -15.99 -1.09
C ALA A 184 7.24 -17.31 -0.57
N ILE A 185 8.01 -18.08 0.21
CA ILE A 185 7.55 -19.36 0.80
C ILE A 185 6.88 -19.22 2.18
N HIS A 186 6.70 -17.99 2.68
CA HIS A 186 5.96 -17.77 3.92
C HIS A 186 4.52 -18.31 3.80
N PRO A 187 3.98 -18.99 4.84
CA PRO A 187 2.63 -19.61 4.76
C PRO A 187 1.50 -18.64 4.40
N ASP A 188 1.64 -17.35 4.74
CA ASP A 188 0.64 -16.33 4.50
C ASP A 188 0.94 -15.47 3.24
N THR A 189 1.91 -15.91 2.41
CA THR A 189 2.10 -15.37 1.05
C THR A 189 1.27 -16.20 0.09
N LEU A 190 0.27 -15.57 -0.55
CA LEU A 190 -0.68 -16.26 -1.42
C LEU A 190 -0.58 -15.77 -2.87
N LEU A 191 -0.91 -16.66 -3.77
CA LEU A 191 -1.40 -16.31 -5.10
C LEU A 191 -2.92 -16.31 -5.03
N ALA A 192 -3.51 -15.13 -4.81
CA ALA A 192 -4.95 -14.97 -4.60
C ALA A 192 -5.72 -15.00 -5.91
N LEU A 193 -6.85 -15.68 -5.90
CA LEU A 193 -7.82 -15.82 -6.98
C LEU A 193 -9.13 -15.07 -6.65
N ARG A 194 -9.38 -14.80 -5.36
CA ARG A 194 -10.61 -14.16 -4.87
C ARG A 194 -10.29 -13.05 -3.86
N MET A 195 -11.20 -12.08 -3.77
CA MET A 195 -11.19 -10.98 -2.81
C MET A 195 -12.57 -10.85 -2.19
N ASN A 196 -12.67 -10.91 -0.86
CA ASN A 196 -13.95 -10.87 -0.12
C ASN A 196 -14.95 -11.91 -0.68
N GLY A 197 -14.51 -13.15 -0.88
CA GLY A 197 -15.32 -14.28 -1.40
C GLY A 197 -15.65 -14.26 -2.89
N LYS A 198 -15.34 -13.17 -3.63
CA LYS A 198 -15.65 -13.03 -5.07
C LYS A 198 -14.40 -13.22 -5.94
N PRO A 199 -14.50 -13.77 -7.16
CA PRO A 199 -13.39 -13.78 -8.11
C PRO A 199 -12.81 -12.38 -8.32
N LEU A 200 -11.50 -12.29 -8.57
CA LEU A 200 -10.85 -11.02 -8.82
C LEU A 200 -11.41 -10.34 -10.08
N ALA A 201 -11.78 -9.08 -9.97
CA ALA A 201 -12.09 -8.22 -11.10
C ALA A 201 -10.81 -7.78 -11.84
N PRO A 202 -10.87 -7.35 -13.12
CA PRO A 202 -9.69 -6.89 -13.86
C PRO A 202 -8.89 -5.82 -13.12
N ASN A 203 -9.55 -4.82 -12.55
CA ASN A 203 -8.92 -3.76 -11.75
C ASN A 203 -8.44 -4.23 -10.36
N ARG A 204 -8.71 -5.47 -9.97
CA ARG A 204 -8.23 -6.11 -8.73
C ARG A 204 -7.14 -7.16 -9.01
N GLY A 205 -6.77 -7.37 -10.28
CA GLY A 205 -5.67 -8.24 -10.68
C GLY A 205 -6.08 -9.62 -11.16
N LYS A 206 -7.30 -9.75 -11.80
CA LYS A 206 -7.71 -10.97 -12.50
C LYS A 206 -6.64 -11.45 -13.50
N PRO A 207 -6.36 -12.77 -13.61
CA PRO A 207 -7.04 -13.85 -12.90
C PRO A 207 -6.41 -14.17 -11.53
N ALA A 208 -5.16 -13.80 -11.29
CA ALA A 208 -4.42 -14.08 -10.06
C ALA A 208 -3.51 -12.92 -9.68
N ARG A 209 -3.34 -12.67 -8.38
CA ARG A 209 -2.43 -11.64 -7.87
C ARG A 209 -1.64 -12.13 -6.67
N MET A 210 -0.43 -11.59 -6.50
CA MET A 210 0.31 -11.80 -5.27
C MET A 210 -0.36 -11.11 -4.09
N VAL A 211 -0.37 -11.80 -2.95
CA VAL A 211 -0.69 -11.27 -1.62
C VAL A 211 0.51 -11.54 -0.73
N VAL A 212 1.20 -10.47 -0.36
CA VAL A 212 2.40 -10.53 0.48
C VAL A 212 2.04 -9.91 1.83
N SER A 213 1.39 -10.69 2.68
CA SER A 213 0.79 -10.22 3.92
C SER A 213 1.78 -9.45 4.79
N GLY A 214 1.35 -8.25 5.24
CA GLY A 214 2.16 -7.35 6.06
C GLY A 214 3.17 -6.49 5.31
N TRP A 215 3.38 -6.70 4.00
CA TRP A 215 4.31 -5.93 3.17
C TRP A 215 3.59 -4.88 2.33
N VAL A 216 4.36 -3.91 1.83
CA VAL A 216 3.88 -2.81 0.99
C VAL A 216 3.24 -3.31 -0.30
N GLY A 217 2.25 -2.57 -0.80
CA GLY A 217 1.38 -3.00 -1.90
C GLY A 217 2.05 -3.08 -3.26
N ASP A 218 3.24 -2.53 -3.44
CA ASP A 218 4.02 -2.68 -4.67
C ASP A 218 4.50 -4.13 -4.90
N ASP A 219 4.72 -4.90 -3.83
CA ASP A 219 5.07 -6.32 -3.93
C ASP A 219 3.86 -7.23 -4.21
N TRP A 220 2.65 -6.69 -4.17
CA TRP A 220 1.41 -7.43 -4.45
C TRP A 220 1.07 -7.37 -5.95
N VAL A 221 1.96 -7.87 -6.79
CA VAL A 221 1.85 -7.81 -8.26
C VAL A 221 0.53 -8.38 -8.74
N ARG A 222 -0.18 -7.59 -9.58
CA ARG A 222 -1.51 -7.92 -10.14
C ARG A 222 -1.41 -8.66 -11.46
N ALA A 223 -2.44 -9.46 -11.78
CA ALA A 223 -2.48 -10.24 -13.01
C ALA A 223 -1.14 -10.92 -13.27
N LEU A 224 -0.61 -11.60 -12.24
CA LEU A 224 0.71 -12.22 -12.27
C LEU A 224 0.78 -13.24 -13.40
N GLU A 225 1.79 -13.16 -14.24
CA GLU A 225 1.96 -14.08 -15.39
C GLU A 225 3.37 -14.67 -15.50
N ASP A 226 4.37 -14.02 -14.86
CA ASP A 226 5.75 -14.48 -14.95
C ASP A 226 6.42 -14.45 -13.57
N VAL A 227 7.07 -15.55 -13.22
CA VAL A 227 7.79 -15.80 -11.98
C VAL A 227 9.15 -16.36 -12.32
N GLN A 228 10.20 -15.60 -12.06
CA GLN A 228 11.58 -16.03 -12.29
C GLN A 228 12.33 -16.19 -10.96
N LEU A 229 12.86 -17.38 -10.68
CA LEU A 229 13.75 -17.60 -9.57
C LEU A 229 15.19 -17.21 -9.93
N ARG A 230 15.87 -16.49 -9.03
CA ARG A 230 17.19 -15.88 -9.26
C ARG A 230 18.10 -16.04 -8.03
N ALA A 231 19.41 -15.99 -8.26
CA ALA A 231 20.41 -15.98 -7.18
C ALA A 231 20.65 -14.57 -6.61
N ASP A 232 20.40 -13.53 -7.40
CA ASP A 232 20.71 -12.13 -7.08
C ASP A 232 19.47 -11.23 -7.12
N GLU A 233 19.57 -10.06 -6.47
CA GLU A 233 18.54 -9.03 -6.55
C GLU A 233 18.39 -8.53 -8.00
N PRO A 234 17.14 -8.36 -8.51
CA PRO A 234 16.95 -7.75 -9.82
C PRO A 234 17.35 -6.28 -9.81
N LYS A 235 17.90 -5.83 -10.95
CA LYS A 235 18.28 -4.42 -11.17
C LYS A 235 17.25 -3.65 -12.00
N GLU A 236 15.99 -4.10 -11.91
CA GLU A 236 14.87 -3.52 -12.63
C GLU A 236 14.43 -2.22 -11.97
N PHE A 237 14.08 -1.21 -12.77
CA PHE A 237 13.79 0.15 -12.29
C PHE A 237 12.84 0.19 -11.08
N TYR A 238 11.76 -0.59 -11.10
CA TYR A 238 10.78 -0.60 -10.01
C TYR A 238 11.20 -1.43 -8.79
N TYR A 239 12.41 -2.00 -8.80
CA TYR A 239 13.03 -2.63 -7.65
C TYR A 239 14.28 -1.86 -7.20
N ASP A 240 15.07 -1.37 -8.15
CA ASP A 240 16.24 -0.54 -7.95
C ASP A 240 16.38 0.45 -9.14
N PRO A 241 16.27 1.77 -8.94
CA PRO A 241 16.30 2.54 -7.68
C PRO A 241 14.94 2.85 -7.05
N ALA A 242 13.80 2.53 -7.69
CA ALA A 242 12.49 2.86 -7.14
C ALA A 242 12.08 1.91 -6.00
N TYR A 243 11.12 2.35 -5.20
CA TYR A 243 10.57 1.60 -4.06
C TYR A 243 11.60 1.18 -3.01
N ARG A 244 12.54 2.10 -2.75
CA ARG A 244 13.56 1.94 -1.70
C ARG A 244 13.35 2.98 -0.60
N PHE A 245 13.79 2.65 0.60
CA PHE A 245 13.64 3.48 1.80
C PHE A 245 15.01 3.67 2.46
N PRO A 246 15.31 4.86 3.02
CA PRO A 246 16.61 5.11 3.64
C PRO A 246 16.86 4.21 4.85
N VAL A 247 18.07 3.67 4.94
CA VAL A 247 18.55 2.91 6.10
C VAL A 247 18.61 3.81 7.33
N THR A 248 19.08 5.04 7.14
CA THR A 248 19.12 6.08 8.17
C THR A 248 18.32 7.29 7.70
N PRO A 249 17.44 7.85 8.53
CA PRO A 249 16.70 9.06 8.18
C PRO A 249 17.63 10.20 7.80
N GLY A 250 17.35 10.84 6.65
CA GLY A 250 18.01 12.08 6.22
C GLY A 250 17.20 13.32 6.58
N ALA A 251 17.81 14.50 6.43
CA ALA A 251 17.08 15.76 6.56
C ALA A 251 16.02 15.88 5.44
N PRO A 252 14.83 16.47 5.72
CA PRO A 252 13.80 16.68 4.71
C PRO A 252 14.34 17.48 3.51
N GLY A 253 14.13 16.94 2.29
CA GLY A 253 14.61 17.53 1.04
C GLY A 253 16.05 17.16 0.66
N ALA A 254 16.81 16.50 1.51
CA ALA A 254 18.18 16.10 1.22
C ALA A 254 18.25 14.94 0.23
N ALA A 255 19.27 14.93 -0.62
CA ALA A 255 19.62 13.76 -1.42
C ALA A 255 20.17 12.66 -0.51
N ILE A 256 19.72 11.42 -0.75
CA ILE A 256 20.19 10.23 -0.02
C ILE A 256 20.94 9.35 -1.01
N PRO A 257 22.20 8.97 -0.73
CA PRO A 257 22.98 8.08 -1.59
C PRO A 257 22.28 6.73 -1.83
N ALA A 258 22.44 6.15 -3.02
CA ALA A 258 21.75 4.91 -3.40
C ALA A 258 22.14 3.71 -2.51
N ASP A 259 23.39 3.65 -2.07
CA ASP A 259 23.91 2.63 -1.15
C ASP A 259 23.34 2.73 0.27
N GLN A 260 22.75 3.87 0.63
CA GLN A 260 22.01 4.06 1.88
C GLN A 260 20.51 3.80 1.75
N MET A 261 20.07 3.29 0.61
CA MET A 261 18.69 2.93 0.33
C MET A 261 18.51 1.41 0.27
N LYS A 262 17.48 0.88 0.90
CA LYS A 262 17.14 -0.56 0.87
C LYS A 262 15.73 -0.78 0.31
N PRO A 263 15.41 -1.94 -0.26
CA PRO A 263 14.05 -2.30 -0.65
C PRO A 263 13.08 -2.13 0.51
N MET A 264 11.92 -1.55 0.23
CA MET A 264 10.84 -1.51 1.22
C MET A 264 10.25 -2.91 1.38
N THR A 265 9.82 -3.22 2.59
CA THR A 265 9.24 -4.51 2.94
C THR A 265 7.97 -4.31 3.77
N LYS A 266 8.07 -4.29 5.07
CA LYS A 266 6.94 -4.25 6.02
C LYS A 266 6.23 -2.90 6.02
N LEU A 267 4.92 -2.94 6.22
CA LEU A 267 4.12 -1.78 6.54
C LEU A 267 4.46 -1.28 7.95
N ASN A 268 4.46 0.03 8.13
CA ASN A 268 4.58 0.65 9.45
C ASN A 268 3.24 0.58 10.21
N VAL A 269 3.31 0.60 11.54
CA VAL A 269 2.13 0.79 12.39
C VAL A 269 1.42 2.09 12.03
N LYS A 270 0.10 2.04 11.88
CA LYS A 270 -0.72 3.17 11.46
C LYS A 270 -2.14 3.05 12.01
N SER A 271 -2.74 4.19 12.38
CA SER A 271 -4.17 4.31 12.67
C SER A 271 -4.76 5.55 12.02
N ILE A 272 -6.07 5.55 11.84
CA ILE A 272 -6.83 6.66 11.27
C ILE A 272 -8.23 6.69 11.89
N ILE A 273 -8.72 7.87 12.27
CA ILE A 273 -10.12 8.09 12.62
C ILE A 273 -10.93 8.11 11.32
N GLY A 274 -11.80 7.11 11.12
CA GLY A 274 -12.63 7.01 9.90
C GLY A 274 -13.95 7.76 10.00
N SER A 275 -14.48 7.93 11.21
CA SER A 275 -15.81 8.50 11.48
C SER A 275 -15.90 10.02 11.38
N LEU A 276 -14.76 10.74 11.31
CA LEU A 276 -14.69 12.20 11.21
C LEU A 276 -13.66 12.64 10.19
N SER A 277 -13.84 13.86 9.68
CA SER A 277 -12.91 14.52 8.76
C SER A 277 -12.39 15.83 9.35
N ASP A 278 -11.22 16.29 8.86
CA ASP A 278 -10.69 17.61 9.24
C ASP A 278 -11.66 18.72 8.80
N GLY A 279 -12.01 19.60 9.70
CA GLY A 279 -12.96 20.70 9.49
C GLY A 279 -14.44 20.36 9.78
N ASP A 280 -14.75 19.14 10.26
CA ASP A 280 -16.12 18.78 10.59
C ASP A 280 -16.69 19.69 11.69
N THR A 281 -17.98 20.04 11.53
CA THR A 281 -18.79 20.72 12.54
C THR A 281 -19.86 19.75 13.07
N LEU A 282 -19.90 19.57 14.37
CA LEU A 282 -20.79 18.63 15.07
C LEU A 282 -21.71 19.37 16.02
N ARG A 283 -22.85 18.75 16.38
CA ARG A 283 -23.66 19.16 17.53
C ARG A 283 -23.09 18.50 18.81
N ALA A 284 -23.18 19.20 19.93
CA ALA A 284 -22.84 18.67 21.25
C ALA A 284 -23.65 17.39 21.57
N GLY A 285 -23.06 16.51 22.38
CA GLY A 285 -23.67 15.23 22.77
C GLY A 285 -22.71 14.06 22.67
N THR A 286 -23.19 12.87 22.98
CA THR A 286 -22.39 11.64 22.88
C THR A 286 -22.23 11.24 21.42
N ARG A 287 -20.97 11.02 21.00
CA ARG A 287 -20.57 10.59 19.66
C ARG A 287 -19.78 9.30 19.74
N GLN A 288 -20.05 8.39 18.84
CA GLN A 288 -19.24 7.19 18.69
C GLN A 288 -18.14 7.48 17.64
N LEU A 289 -16.92 7.65 18.10
CA LEU A 289 -15.76 7.67 17.22
C LEU A 289 -15.41 6.25 16.79
N ALA A 290 -15.04 6.08 15.56
CA ALA A 290 -14.57 4.80 15.00
C ALA A 290 -13.43 5.02 14.04
N GLY A 291 -12.54 4.03 13.95
CA GLY A 291 -11.42 4.04 13.03
C GLY A 291 -10.78 2.68 12.92
N VAL A 292 -9.69 2.63 12.18
CA VAL A 292 -8.91 1.41 11.97
C VAL A 292 -7.44 1.63 12.33
N ALA A 293 -6.79 0.56 12.75
CA ALA A 293 -5.36 0.49 12.97
C ALA A 293 -4.80 -0.81 12.40
N PHE A 294 -3.55 -0.81 11.98
CA PHE A 294 -2.83 -1.99 11.48
C PHE A 294 -1.31 -1.79 11.61
N SER A 295 -0.58 -2.88 11.54
CA SER A 295 0.88 -2.90 11.38
C SER A 295 1.26 -3.93 10.32
N GLY A 296 2.55 -4.03 9.97
CA GLY A 296 3.02 -4.96 8.97
C GLY A 296 2.82 -6.42 9.37
N GLU A 297 3.70 -6.96 10.18
CA GLU A 297 3.69 -8.37 10.60
C GLU A 297 3.41 -8.52 12.11
N ALA A 298 2.88 -7.46 12.74
CA ALA A 298 2.52 -7.43 14.15
C ALA A 298 1.05 -7.00 14.31
N GLY A 299 0.32 -7.67 15.17
CA GLY A 299 -1.05 -7.27 15.52
C GLY A 299 -1.08 -5.96 16.30
N ILE A 300 -2.20 -5.24 16.29
CA ILE A 300 -2.37 -4.02 17.09
C ILE A 300 -2.68 -4.41 18.54
N GLU A 301 -1.86 -3.91 19.46
CA GLU A 301 -2.03 -4.10 20.91
C GLU A 301 -2.98 -3.05 21.51
N ARG A 302 -2.77 -1.75 21.17
CA ARG A 302 -3.63 -0.67 21.65
C ARG A 302 -3.77 0.47 20.65
N VAL A 303 -4.86 1.20 20.79
CA VAL A 303 -5.10 2.49 20.13
C VAL A 303 -5.51 3.49 21.19
N GLU A 304 -4.96 4.71 21.11
CA GLU A 304 -5.26 5.81 21.99
C GLU A 304 -5.75 7.00 21.18
N LEU A 305 -6.69 7.75 21.76
CA LEU A 305 -7.24 8.98 21.20
C LEU A 305 -6.80 10.18 22.01
N SER A 306 -6.56 11.28 21.34
CA SER A 306 -6.36 12.60 21.93
C SER A 306 -7.45 13.55 21.43
N PHE A 307 -7.86 14.49 22.28
CA PHE A 307 -8.84 15.54 21.99
C PHE A 307 -8.23 16.95 22.06
N ASP A 308 -6.96 17.05 22.42
CA ASP A 308 -6.22 18.27 22.75
C ASP A 308 -4.92 18.41 21.97
N GLY A 309 -4.82 17.75 20.81
CA GLY A 309 -3.65 17.82 19.93
C GLY A 309 -2.47 16.97 20.36
N GLY A 310 -2.71 15.89 21.11
CA GLY A 310 -1.68 14.95 21.55
C GLY A 310 -1.10 15.23 22.93
N LYS A 311 -1.63 16.19 23.67
CA LYS A 311 -1.17 16.51 25.04
C LYS A 311 -1.58 15.46 26.04
N SER A 312 -2.80 14.90 25.88
CA SER A 312 -3.30 13.79 26.68
C SER A 312 -3.87 12.69 25.78
N TRP A 313 -3.84 11.45 26.27
CA TRP A 313 -4.25 10.27 25.50
C TRP A 313 -5.19 9.40 26.35
N THR A 314 -6.27 8.93 25.72
CA THR A 314 -7.28 8.06 26.30
C THR A 314 -7.38 6.78 25.50
N PRO A 315 -7.41 5.59 26.14
CA PRO A 315 -7.54 4.32 25.42
C PRO A 315 -8.85 4.22 24.63
N ALA A 316 -8.79 3.64 23.44
CA ALA A 316 -9.94 3.22 22.67
C ALA A 316 -10.21 1.73 22.87
N THR A 317 -11.46 1.32 22.70
CA THR A 317 -11.85 -0.11 22.69
C THR A 317 -11.53 -0.71 21.33
N LEU A 318 -10.85 -1.85 21.30
CA LEU A 318 -10.58 -2.60 20.09
C LEU A 318 -11.68 -3.64 19.82
N ASP A 319 -12.29 -3.62 18.64
CA ASP A 319 -13.38 -4.54 18.27
C ASP A 319 -12.85 -5.87 17.73
N GLY A 320 -13.51 -6.96 18.08
CA GLY A 320 -13.29 -8.31 17.53
C GLY A 320 -11.93 -8.92 17.89
N PRO A 321 -11.60 -10.08 17.33
CA PRO A 321 -10.33 -10.76 17.58
C PRO A 321 -9.15 -10.03 16.92
N PRO A 322 -7.92 -10.17 17.45
CA PRO A 322 -6.71 -9.69 16.78
C PRO A 322 -6.55 -10.33 15.40
N THR A 323 -6.07 -9.54 14.44
CA THR A 323 -5.63 -10.03 13.13
C THR A 323 -4.17 -9.62 12.94
N PRO A 324 -3.30 -10.52 12.48
CA PRO A 324 -1.88 -10.17 12.32
C PRO A 324 -1.65 -9.16 11.20
N TYR A 325 -2.48 -9.16 10.14
CA TYR A 325 -2.27 -8.35 8.93
C TYR A 325 -3.48 -7.51 8.53
N GLY A 326 -4.65 -7.71 9.15
CA GLY A 326 -5.90 -7.01 8.82
C GLY A 326 -6.09 -5.71 9.60
N PHE A 327 -7.17 -5.01 9.30
CA PHE A 327 -7.58 -3.86 10.11
C PHE A 327 -8.07 -4.31 11.50
N ARG A 328 -7.52 -3.67 12.53
CA ARG A 328 -8.08 -3.67 13.87
C ARG A 328 -8.99 -2.45 13.99
N VAL A 329 -10.30 -2.67 14.09
CA VAL A 329 -11.27 -1.59 14.31
C VAL A 329 -11.18 -1.13 15.76
N PHE A 330 -11.21 0.17 15.98
CA PHE A 330 -11.33 0.76 17.31
C PHE A 330 -12.56 1.65 17.42
N ARG A 331 -13.08 1.76 18.64
CA ARG A 331 -14.22 2.62 18.99
C ARG A 331 -13.97 3.38 20.28
N HIS A 332 -14.61 4.55 20.37
CA HIS A 332 -14.58 5.35 21.59
C HIS A 332 -15.85 6.21 21.70
N ALA A 333 -16.52 6.13 22.83
CA ALA A 333 -17.66 6.99 23.13
C ALA A 333 -17.16 8.35 23.64
N TRP A 334 -17.25 9.38 22.80
CA TRP A 334 -16.84 10.74 23.13
C TRP A 334 -18.03 11.60 23.56
N LYS A 335 -18.02 12.14 24.77
CA LYS A 335 -18.98 13.14 25.24
C LYS A 335 -18.51 14.52 24.76
N ALA A 336 -18.93 14.91 23.55
CA ALA A 336 -18.53 16.15 22.90
C ALA A 336 -19.27 17.35 23.51
N ALA A 337 -18.59 18.21 24.25
CA ALA A 337 -19.09 19.51 24.70
C ALA A 337 -18.83 20.59 23.64
N PRO A 338 -19.58 21.73 23.64
CA PRO A 338 -19.30 22.84 22.74
C PRO A 338 -17.86 23.31 22.87
N GLY A 339 -17.17 23.50 21.72
CA GLY A 339 -15.75 23.92 21.71
C GLY A 339 -15.03 23.55 20.43
N LYS A 340 -13.76 23.92 20.33
CA LYS A 340 -12.86 23.53 19.23
C LYS A 340 -11.88 22.47 19.74
N TYR A 341 -11.75 21.39 18.98
CA TYR A 341 -10.96 20.23 19.34
C TYR A 341 -9.93 19.95 18.24
N GLN A 342 -8.80 19.40 18.65
CA GLN A 342 -7.80 18.82 17.77
C GLN A 342 -7.66 17.34 18.11
N LEU A 343 -8.39 16.52 17.34
CA LEU A 343 -8.44 15.08 17.56
C LEU A 343 -7.26 14.38 16.90
N ALA A 344 -6.73 13.38 17.57
CA ALA A 344 -5.72 12.50 17.01
C ALA A 344 -5.95 11.06 17.46
N CYS A 345 -5.40 10.09 16.73
CA CYS A 345 -5.27 8.72 17.19
C CYS A 345 -3.86 8.21 16.92
N ARG A 346 -3.37 7.35 17.81
CA ARG A 346 -2.12 6.61 17.63
C ARG A 346 -2.31 5.14 17.98
N ALA A 347 -1.65 4.28 17.21
CA ALA A 347 -1.62 2.84 17.46
C ALA A 347 -0.25 2.43 17.95
N THR A 348 -0.22 1.38 18.79
CA THR A 348 0.97 0.62 19.16
C THR A 348 0.73 -0.83 18.79
N ASP A 349 1.70 -1.48 18.14
CA ASP A 349 1.63 -2.87 17.78
C ASP A 349 2.21 -3.79 18.87
N SER A 350 2.05 -5.10 18.71
CA SER A 350 2.50 -6.12 19.68
C SER A 350 4.03 -6.22 19.83
N ASN A 351 4.80 -5.56 18.96
CA ASN A 351 6.24 -5.42 19.08
C ASN A 351 6.65 -4.12 19.79
N GLY A 352 5.68 -3.31 20.25
CA GLY A 352 5.91 -2.04 20.92
C GLY A 352 6.14 -0.85 19.99
N ALA A 353 6.10 -1.04 18.65
CA ALA A 353 6.24 0.07 17.72
C ALA A 353 4.98 0.95 17.78
N THR A 354 5.19 2.27 17.95
CA THR A 354 4.14 3.27 18.06
C THR A 354 4.25 4.28 16.91
N GLN A 355 3.10 4.80 16.44
CA GLN A 355 3.10 5.86 15.43
C GLN A 355 3.87 7.09 15.92
N PRO A 356 4.78 7.64 15.10
CA PRO A 356 5.51 8.86 15.42
C PRO A 356 4.62 10.11 15.19
N GLU A 357 4.96 11.21 15.83
CA GLU A 357 4.34 12.52 15.55
C GLU A 357 4.73 13.04 14.17
N THR A 358 5.94 12.74 13.72
CA THR A 358 6.45 13.13 12.39
C THR A 358 6.92 11.91 11.62
N ALA A 359 6.48 11.78 10.37
CA ALA A 359 6.93 10.71 9.49
C ALA A 359 8.38 10.93 9.04
N VAL A 360 9.12 9.85 8.85
CA VAL A 360 10.46 9.90 8.26
C VAL A 360 10.36 10.33 6.80
N TRP A 361 10.87 11.54 6.51
CA TRP A 361 10.91 12.05 5.15
C TRP A 361 11.85 11.19 4.28
N ASN A 362 11.44 10.92 3.04
CA ASN A 362 12.25 10.20 2.07
C ASN A 362 11.92 10.64 0.64
N PRO A 363 12.88 10.54 -0.31
CA PRO A 363 12.69 11.04 -1.69
C PRO A 363 11.53 10.39 -2.46
N GLY A 364 11.13 9.17 -2.08
CA GLY A 364 10.00 8.45 -2.70
C GLY A 364 8.64 8.81 -2.09
N GLY A 365 8.61 9.51 -0.95
CA GLY A 365 7.38 9.82 -0.22
C GLY A 365 6.65 8.55 0.22
N TYR A 366 7.38 7.59 0.77
CA TYR A 366 6.88 6.27 1.14
C TYR A 366 6.69 6.12 2.65
N LEU A 367 5.86 5.14 3.04
CA LEU A 367 5.67 4.67 4.41
C LEU A 367 5.25 5.76 5.39
N TYR A 368 4.50 6.77 4.94
CA TYR A 368 3.97 7.81 5.81
C TYR A 368 3.05 7.22 6.89
N ASN A 369 3.42 7.41 8.15
CA ASN A 369 2.65 6.90 9.29
C ASN A 369 2.56 7.87 10.48
N ALA A 370 2.83 9.16 10.27
CA ALA A 370 2.66 10.14 11.34
C ALA A 370 1.23 10.17 11.88
N VAL A 371 1.11 10.50 13.16
CA VAL A 371 -0.17 10.76 13.82
C VAL A 371 -0.89 11.87 13.09
N GLU A 372 -2.12 11.59 12.64
CA GLU A 372 -2.98 12.57 11.99
C GLU A 372 -3.66 13.46 13.02
N GLN A 373 -3.77 14.75 12.71
CA GLN A 373 -4.51 15.74 13.50
C GLN A 373 -5.78 16.17 12.75
N LEU A 374 -6.95 16.07 13.38
CA LEU A 374 -8.24 16.52 12.86
C LEU A 374 -8.77 17.68 13.69
N ARG A 375 -9.03 18.81 13.05
CA ARG A 375 -9.69 19.97 13.68
C ARG A 375 -11.18 19.80 13.55
N VAL A 376 -11.88 19.85 14.68
CA VAL A 376 -13.34 19.68 14.75
C VAL A 376 -13.94 20.75 15.62
N GLU A 377 -15.06 21.33 15.18
CA GLU A 377 -15.86 22.29 15.95
C GLU A 377 -17.12 21.60 16.47
N VAL A 378 -17.40 21.71 17.75
CA VAL A 378 -18.64 21.25 18.38
C VAL A 378 -19.48 22.46 18.77
N ARG A 379 -20.72 22.52 18.28
CA ARG A 379 -21.70 23.56 18.56
C ARG A 379 -22.81 23.05 19.46
N SER A 380 -23.46 23.97 20.17
CA SER A 380 -24.60 23.67 21.04
C SER A 380 -25.75 23.02 20.29
#